data_3a68832e9a4f447a5afecccca94e9d73
#
_entry.id   3a68832e9a4f447a5afecccca94e9d73
#
_cell.length_a   1.000
_cell.length_b   1.000
_cell.length_c   1.000
_cell.angle_alpha   90.00
_cell.angle_beta   90.00
_cell.angle_gamma   90.00
#
_symmetry.space_group_name_H-M   'P 1'
#
loop_
_entity.id
_entity.type
_entity.pdbx_description
1 polymer ?
#
loop_
_entity_poly.entity_id
_entity_poly.type
_entity_poly.pdbx_seq_one_letter_code
_entity_poly.pdbx_strand_id
1 'polypeptide(L)'
;MGGRDDLAAFLAKNAPGITIEDVIAGISTKTLKTRLERSRTATFASGLVEQARTVQRANIVRLYEAIFQTHGLSAIAYPTEPVPAPLINMNGDTDKDVLEVNGKKFTEGSVLARNTTMTCALGAPGLTIPMGLTSQGLPVGMELSGLAGEDEKLLGLGMAVEAIVGPLPPPPRSR
;
A
#
# COMPACT_ATOMS: atom_id res chain seq x y z
N MET A 1 10.68 7.01 -8.04
CA MET A 1 11.48 6.10 -7.72
C MET A 1 12.90 6.54 -7.36
N GLY A 2 13.01 7.57 -6.59
CA GLY A 2 14.24 8.00 -5.93
C GLY A 2 14.52 7.29 -4.61
N GLY A 3 13.82 6.17 -4.34
CA GLY A 3 13.80 5.55 -3.02
C GLY A 3 15.17 5.15 -2.45
N ARG A 4 16.16 4.83 -3.32
CA ARG A 4 17.50 4.54 -2.83
C ARG A 4 18.23 5.82 -2.41
N ASP A 5 18.16 6.85 -3.23
CA ASP A 5 18.82 8.13 -2.94
C ASP A 5 18.13 8.85 -1.78
N ASP A 6 16.80 8.77 -1.72
CA ASP A 6 16.00 9.28 -0.60
C ASP A 6 16.36 8.55 0.71
N LEU A 7 16.52 7.20 0.67
CA LEU A 7 16.97 6.41 1.82
C LEU A 7 18.40 6.75 2.22
N ALA A 8 19.32 6.90 1.27
CA ALA A 8 20.70 7.29 1.55
C ALA A 8 20.76 8.66 2.23
N ALA A 9 19.99 9.63 1.73
CA ALA A 9 19.89 10.96 2.34
C ALA A 9 19.28 10.92 3.75
N PHE A 10 18.26 10.08 3.96
CA PHE A 10 17.66 9.86 5.28
C PHE A 10 18.67 9.27 6.26
N LEU A 11 19.42 8.23 5.85
CA LEU A 11 20.43 7.59 6.69
C LEU A 11 21.53 8.56 7.07
N ALA A 12 22.06 9.32 6.10
CA ALA A 12 23.11 10.31 6.36
C ALA A 12 22.70 11.35 7.41
N LYS A 13 21.42 11.72 7.44
CA LYS A 13 20.88 12.71 8.39
C LYS A 13 20.52 12.09 9.75
N ASN A 14 19.91 10.92 9.78
CA ASN A 14 19.26 10.40 10.98
C ASN A 14 19.99 9.22 11.62
N ALA A 15 20.89 8.56 10.89
CA ALA A 15 21.68 7.43 11.36
C ALA A 15 23.10 7.48 10.78
N PRO A 16 23.90 8.53 11.12
CA PRO A 16 25.26 8.67 10.62
C PRO A 16 26.09 7.45 11.04
N GLY A 17 26.75 6.82 10.07
CA GLY A 17 27.51 5.59 10.25
C GLY A 17 26.81 4.32 9.75
N ILE A 18 25.52 4.40 9.38
CA ILE A 18 24.82 3.32 8.68
C ILE A 18 24.76 3.65 7.20
N THR A 19 25.31 2.79 6.37
CA THR A 19 25.28 2.94 4.92
C THR A 19 24.08 2.19 4.32
N ILE A 20 23.74 2.49 3.08
CA ILE A 20 22.71 1.73 2.36
C ILE A 20 23.18 0.29 2.11
N GLU A 21 24.47 0.06 2.03
CA GLU A 21 25.10 -1.26 1.90
C GLU A 21 24.89 -2.10 3.17
N ASP A 22 24.99 -1.48 4.35
CA ASP A 22 24.68 -2.15 5.63
C ASP A 22 23.20 -2.55 5.69
N VAL A 23 22.31 -1.66 5.24
CA VAL A 23 20.89 -1.97 5.15
C VAL A 23 20.62 -3.14 4.21
N ILE A 24 21.21 -3.14 3.02
CA ILE A 24 21.09 -4.24 2.05
C ILE A 24 21.64 -5.54 2.60
N ALA A 25 22.77 -5.50 3.30
CA ALA A 25 23.36 -6.69 3.94
C ALA A 25 22.43 -7.31 4.99
N GLY A 26 21.73 -6.47 5.77
CA GLY A 26 20.81 -6.89 6.83
C GLY A 26 19.44 -7.40 6.33
N ILE A 27 19.11 -7.25 5.05
CA ILE A 27 17.82 -7.71 4.51
C ILE A 27 17.82 -9.23 4.37
N SER A 28 16.89 -9.89 5.06
CA SER A 28 16.69 -11.34 4.99
C SER A 28 15.85 -11.75 3.76
N THR A 29 14.91 -10.91 3.34
CA THR A 29 14.03 -11.18 2.18
C THR A 29 14.82 -11.06 0.88
N LYS A 30 15.02 -12.18 0.21
CA LYS A 30 15.85 -12.28 -1.01
C LYS A 30 15.38 -11.35 -2.12
N THR A 31 14.08 -11.27 -2.33
CA THR A 31 13.49 -10.43 -3.37
C THR A 31 13.73 -8.94 -3.13
N LEU A 32 13.50 -8.48 -1.89
CA LEU A 32 13.75 -7.09 -1.53
C LEU A 32 15.24 -6.74 -1.67
N LYS A 33 16.12 -7.64 -1.23
CA LYS A 33 17.57 -7.51 -1.39
C LYS A 33 17.95 -7.35 -2.86
N THR A 34 17.50 -8.27 -3.72
CA THR A 34 17.74 -8.23 -5.17
C THR A 34 17.21 -6.95 -5.81
N ARG A 35 16.02 -6.49 -5.39
CA ARG A 35 15.43 -5.24 -5.88
C ARG A 35 16.27 -4.02 -5.53
N LEU A 36 16.76 -3.93 -4.30
CA LEU A 36 17.65 -2.84 -3.87
C LEU A 36 19.03 -2.92 -4.54
N GLU A 37 19.58 -4.11 -4.72
CA GLU A 37 20.82 -4.32 -5.46
C GLU A 37 20.68 -3.85 -6.92
N ARG A 38 19.61 -4.22 -7.60
CA ARG A 38 19.33 -3.76 -8.98
C ARG A 38 19.16 -2.25 -9.06
N SER A 39 18.65 -1.60 -8.04
CA SER A 39 18.50 -0.15 -8.01
C SER A 39 19.84 0.61 -7.99
N ARG A 40 20.97 -0.07 -7.70
CA ARG A 40 22.32 0.52 -7.72
C ARG A 40 22.76 0.92 -9.12
N THR A 41 22.33 0.16 -10.14
CA THR A 41 22.69 0.36 -11.55
C THR A 41 21.53 0.91 -12.39
N ALA A 42 20.35 1.06 -11.79
CA ALA A 42 19.21 1.62 -12.49
C ALA A 42 19.39 3.11 -12.75
N THR A 43 19.68 3.45 -13.98
CA THR A 43 19.68 4.84 -14.43
C THR A 43 18.32 5.16 -15.04
N PHE A 44 17.64 6.15 -14.50
CA PHE A 44 16.46 6.71 -15.15
C PHE A 44 16.90 7.83 -16.10
N ALA A 45 16.22 7.97 -17.25
CA ALA A 45 16.46 9.10 -18.12
C ALA A 45 16.33 10.41 -17.33
N SER A 46 17.23 11.34 -17.58
CA SER A 46 17.30 12.64 -16.88
C SER A 46 15.92 13.30 -16.91
N GLY A 47 15.45 13.72 -15.76
CA GLY A 47 14.16 14.41 -15.59
C GLY A 47 12.91 13.53 -15.49
N LEU A 48 12.95 12.22 -15.79
CA LEU A 48 11.76 11.38 -15.70
C LEU A 48 11.20 11.29 -14.28
N VAL A 49 12.05 11.20 -13.28
CA VAL A 49 11.62 11.14 -11.87
C VAL A 49 10.96 12.45 -11.46
N GLU A 50 11.57 13.57 -11.85
CA GLU A 50 11.02 14.91 -11.59
C GLU A 50 9.70 15.11 -12.33
N GLN A 51 9.62 14.73 -13.59
CA GLN A 51 8.39 14.78 -14.37
C GLN A 51 7.28 13.91 -13.76
N ALA A 52 7.61 12.72 -13.25
CA ALA A 52 6.66 11.86 -12.58
C ALA A 52 6.12 12.50 -11.28
N ARG A 53 6.99 13.14 -10.52
CA ARG A 53 6.62 13.81 -9.26
C ARG A 53 5.82 15.09 -9.46
N THR A 54 6.20 15.92 -10.42
CA THR A 54 5.64 17.27 -10.57
C THR A 54 4.46 17.30 -11.55
N VAL A 55 4.55 16.64 -12.69
CA VAL A 55 3.54 16.70 -13.74
C VAL A 55 2.55 15.54 -13.63
N GLN A 56 3.04 14.31 -13.63
CA GLN A 56 2.15 13.13 -13.70
C GLN A 56 1.35 12.97 -12.41
N ARG A 57 2.02 13.10 -11.25
CA ARG A 57 1.32 13.06 -9.96
C ARG A 57 0.28 14.16 -9.84
N ALA A 58 0.61 15.39 -10.22
CA ALA A 58 -0.35 16.51 -10.18
C ALA A 58 -1.56 16.27 -11.09
N ASN A 59 -1.37 15.63 -12.25
CA ASN A 59 -2.48 15.27 -13.13
C ASN A 59 -3.39 14.21 -12.50
N ILE A 60 -2.83 13.17 -11.87
CA ILE A 60 -3.61 12.12 -11.21
C ILE A 60 -4.38 12.71 -10.02
N VAL A 61 -3.76 13.58 -9.22
CA VAL A 61 -4.42 14.27 -8.10
C VAL A 61 -5.62 15.07 -8.60
N ARG A 62 -5.46 15.88 -9.67
CA ARG A 62 -6.57 16.66 -10.25
C ARG A 62 -7.71 15.78 -10.76
N LEU A 63 -7.40 14.65 -11.39
CA LEU A 63 -8.43 13.70 -11.84
C LEU A 63 -9.19 13.10 -10.65
N TYR A 64 -8.49 12.76 -9.58
CA TYR A 64 -9.08 12.22 -8.36
C TYR A 64 -10.00 13.23 -7.69
N GLU A 65 -9.55 14.48 -7.53
CA GLU A 65 -10.35 15.58 -7.00
C GLU A 65 -11.61 15.85 -7.85
N ALA A 66 -11.46 15.81 -9.17
CA ALA A 66 -12.59 16.00 -10.09
C ALA A 66 -13.68 14.92 -9.93
N ILE A 67 -13.29 13.66 -9.63
CA ILE A 67 -14.26 12.60 -9.33
C ILE A 67 -15.06 12.94 -8.08
N PHE A 68 -14.41 13.37 -7.01
CA PHE A 68 -15.08 13.78 -5.77
C PHE A 68 -16.05 14.94 -6.01
N GLN A 69 -15.62 15.97 -6.71
CA GLN A 69 -16.44 17.16 -7.02
C GLN A 69 -17.63 16.80 -7.91
N THR A 70 -17.40 16.04 -9.00
CA THR A 70 -18.44 15.70 -9.97
C THR A 70 -19.54 14.86 -9.35
N HIS A 71 -19.19 13.97 -8.44
CA HIS A 71 -20.13 13.02 -7.83
C HIS A 71 -20.54 13.40 -6.40
N GLY A 72 -20.04 14.50 -5.85
CA GLY A 72 -20.35 14.94 -4.49
C GLY A 72 -19.90 13.92 -3.43
N LEU A 73 -18.74 13.28 -3.61
CA LEU A 73 -18.29 12.19 -2.75
C LEU A 73 -17.67 12.71 -1.45
N SER A 74 -17.94 12.01 -0.36
CA SER A 74 -17.24 12.21 0.91
C SER A 74 -16.02 11.28 1.04
N ALA A 75 -16.08 10.08 0.47
CA ALA A 75 -15.00 9.12 0.34
C ALA A 75 -15.30 8.14 -0.81
N ILE A 76 -14.27 7.39 -1.23
CA ILE A 76 -14.42 6.21 -2.09
C ILE A 76 -14.19 4.99 -1.21
N ALA A 77 -15.12 4.01 -1.25
CA ALA A 77 -15.04 2.78 -0.49
C ALA A 77 -14.73 1.58 -1.39
N TYR A 78 -13.80 0.74 -0.97
CA TYR A 78 -13.42 -0.49 -1.68
C TYR A 78 -12.82 -1.52 -0.70
N PRO A 79 -12.78 -2.81 -1.04
CA PRO A 79 -12.06 -3.79 -0.23
C PRO A 79 -10.58 -3.37 -0.10
N THR A 80 -10.05 -3.32 1.13
CA THR A 80 -8.63 -2.97 1.34
C THR A 80 -7.73 -3.88 0.53
N GLU A 81 -7.97 -5.19 0.64
CA GLU A 81 -7.31 -6.20 -0.17
C GLU A 81 -8.34 -6.91 -1.04
N PRO A 82 -8.06 -7.16 -2.33
CA PRO A 82 -9.00 -7.81 -3.25
C PRO A 82 -9.32 -9.26 -2.92
N VAL A 83 -8.49 -9.91 -2.11
CA VAL A 83 -8.62 -11.29 -1.69
C VAL A 83 -8.25 -11.43 -0.21
N PRO A 84 -8.76 -12.46 0.50
CA PRO A 84 -8.34 -12.77 1.85
C PRO A 84 -6.84 -13.11 1.90
N ALA A 85 -6.25 -13.01 3.10
CA ALA A 85 -4.85 -13.36 3.32
C ALA A 85 -4.55 -14.79 2.83
N PRO A 86 -3.55 -14.99 1.97
CA PRO A 86 -3.14 -16.32 1.53
C PRO A 86 -2.43 -17.08 2.65
N LEU A 87 -2.26 -18.39 2.47
CA LEU A 87 -1.43 -19.19 3.37
C LEU A 87 0.02 -18.73 3.30
N ILE A 88 0.68 -18.67 4.44
CA ILE A 88 2.11 -18.33 4.50
C ILE A 88 2.92 -19.43 3.81
N ASN A 89 3.66 -19.07 2.78
CA ASN A 89 4.63 -19.97 2.16
C ASN A 89 5.96 -19.90 2.92
N MET A 90 6.20 -20.84 3.81
CA MET A 90 7.40 -20.90 4.64
C MET A 90 8.70 -21.14 3.84
N ASN A 91 8.60 -21.64 2.60
CA ASN A 91 9.74 -21.97 1.73
C ASN A 91 9.84 -21.03 0.53
N GLY A 92 8.92 -20.09 0.38
CA GLY A 92 8.80 -19.22 -0.77
C GLY A 92 9.44 -17.86 -0.59
N ASP A 93 9.71 -17.25 -1.73
CA ASP A 93 10.01 -15.84 -1.86
C ASP A 93 8.74 -15.19 -2.37
N THR A 94 8.12 -14.34 -1.56
CA THR A 94 6.77 -13.79 -1.77
C THR A 94 6.51 -13.20 -3.17
N ASP A 95 7.54 -12.72 -3.86
CA ASP A 95 7.38 -12.19 -5.23
C ASP A 95 7.19 -13.27 -6.30
N LYS A 96 7.40 -14.53 -5.97
CA LYS A 96 7.18 -15.67 -6.86
C LYS A 96 5.92 -16.44 -6.54
N ASP A 97 5.31 -16.12 -5.40
CA ASP A 97 4.09 -16.78 -5.00
C ASP A 97 2.96 -16.38 -5.94
N VAL A 98 2.23 -17.38 -6.37
CA VAL A 98 1.16 -17.25 -7.35
C VAL A 98 -0.17 -17.44 -6.63
N LEU A 99 -1.01 -16.42 -6.70
CA LEU A 99 -2.41 -16.51 -6.27
C LEU A 99 -3.30 -16.83 -7.47
N GLU A 100 -4.22 -17.76 -7.28
CA GLU A 100 -5.27 -18.01 -8.26
C GLU A 100 -6.53 -17.24 -7.86
N VAL A 101 -6.95 -16.32 -8.74
CA VAL A 101 -8.16 -15.50 -8.55
C VAL A 101 -9.03 -15.66 -9.78
N ASN A 102 -10.24 -16.18 -9.60
CA ASN A 102 -11.20 -16.42 -10.68
C ASN A 102 -10.61 -17.25 -11.84
N GLY A 103 -9.85 -18.32 -11.52
CA GLY A 103 -9.22 -19.20 -12.50
C GLY A 103 -8.01 -18.63 -13.24
N LYS A 104 -7.53 -17.46 -12.81
CA LYS A 104 -6.32 -16.81 -13.38
C LYS A 104 -5.23 -16.71 -12.33
N LYS A 105 -4.00 -16.93 -12.78
CA LYS A 105 -2.80 -16.87 -11.93
C LYS A 105 -2.19 -15.46 -11.96
N PHE A 106 -1.87 -14.94 -10.79
CA PHE A 106 -1.26 -13.63 -10.59
C PHE A 106 -0.10 -13.76 -9.60
N THR A 107 0.87 -12.84 -9.67
CA THR A 107 1.85 -12.72 -8.59
C THR A 107 1.16 -12.13 -7.36
N GLU A 108 1.49 -12.62 -6.17
CA GLU A 108 0.89 -12.19 -4.90
C GLU A 108 0.90 -10.67 -4.75
N GLY A 109 2.06 -10.04 -4.91
CA GLY A 109 2.19 -8.59 -4.79
C GLY A 109 1.36 -7.78 -5.79
N SER A 110 1.04 -8.33 -6.98
CA SER A 110 0.18 -7.65 -7.95
C SER A 110 -1.31 -7.68 -7.58
N VAL A 111 -1.70 -8.59 -6.70
CA VAL A 111 -3.07 -8.71 -6.19
C VAL A 111 -3.21 -7.94 -4.89
N LEU A 112 -2.39 -8.24 -3.89
CA LEU A 112 -2.56 -7.71 -2.52
C LEU A 112 -2.42 -6.19 -2.47
N ALA A 113 -1.43 -5.60 -3.12
CA ALA A 113 -1.22 -4.14 -3.11
C ALA A 113 -2.05 -3.37 -4.14
N ARG A 114 -2.98 -4.01 -4.84
CA ARG A 114 -3.66 -3.40 -6.00
C ARG A 114 -4.48 -2.17 -5.64
N ASN A 115 -5.23 -2.24 -4.56
CA ASN A 115 -6.16 -1.17 -4.18
C ASN A 115 -5.47 -0.07 -3.37
N THR A 116 -4.55 -0.43 -2.48
CA THR A 116 -3.90 0.49 -1.52
C THR A 116 -2.82 1.38 -2.15
N THR A 117 -2.35 1.04 -3.35
CA THR A 117 -1.30 1.82 -4.03
C THR A 117 -1.75 3.23 -4.42
N MET A 118 -3.05 3.43 -4.70
CA MET A 118 -3.56 4.70 -5.19
C MET A 118 -3.46 5.80 -4.14
N THR A 119 -3.92 5.57 -2.92
CA THR A 119 -3.85 6.53 -1.81
C THR A 119 -2.43 6.99 -1.53
N CYS A 120 -1.47 6.06 -1.54
CA CYS A 120 -0.05 6.37 -1.40
C CYS A 120 0.48 7.27 -2.53
N ALA A 121 0.10 6.99 -3.79
CA ALA A 121 0.54 7.76 -4.94
C ALA A 121 -0.04 9.19 -4.95
N LEU A 122 -1.27 9.35 -4.48
CA LEU A 122 -1.98 10.64 -4.39
C LEU A 122 -1.54 11.46 -3.16
N GLY A 123 -1.00 10.84 -2.12
CA GLY A 123 -0.82 11.45 -0.80
C GLY A 123 -2.16 11.75 -0.14
N ALA A 124 -3.15 10.92 -0.44
CA ALA A 124 -4.50 10.99 0.11
C ALA A 124 -4.60 10.10 1.37
N PRO A 125 -5.46 10.45 2.34
CA PRO A 125 -5.68 9.59 3.49
C PRO A 125 -6.46 8.33 3.08
N GLY A 126 -6.06 7.19 3.67
CA GLY A 126 -6.76 5.92 3.58
C GLY A 126 -7.04 5.37 4.97
N LEU A 127 -8.24 4.89 5.22
CA LEU A 127 -8.67 4.32 6.49
C LEU A 127 -9.31 2.96 6.26
N THR A 128 -8.72 1.91 6.82
CA THR A 128 -9.31 0.57 6.77
C THR A 128 -10.20 0.32 7.98
N ILE A 129 -11.42 -0.13 7.72
CA ILE A 129 -12.42 -0.51 8.74
C ILE A 129 -12.67 -2.00 8.64
N PRO A 130 -12.66 -2.74 9.77
CA PRO A 130 -13.06 -4.14 9.80
C PRO A 130 -14.50 -4.31 9.34
N MET A 131 -14.76 -5.18 8.35
CA MET A 131 -16.10 -5.37 7.76
C MET A 131 -16.72 -6.74 8.05
N GLY A 132 -15.93 -7.69 8.51
CA GLY A 132 -16.43 -9.03 8.79
C GLY A 132 -15.35 -10.09 8.69
N LEU A 133 -15.80 -11.35 8.67
CA LEU A 133 -14.94 -12.51 8.49
C LEU A 133 -15.38 -13.26 7.23
N THR A 134 -14.43 -13.88 6.55
CA THR A 134 -14.73 -14.86 5.50
C THR A 134 -15.37 -16.10 6.08
N SER A 135 -15.90 -16.99 5.24
CA SER A 135 -16.40 -18.33 5.67
C SER A 135 -15.31 -19.18 6.36
N GLN A 136 -14.05 -18.85 6.17
CA GLN A 136 -12.90 -19.52 6.81
C GLN A 136 -12.44 -18.80 8.09
N GLY A 137 -13.13 -17.73 8.52
CA GLY A 137 -12.79 -16.98 9.73
C GLY A 137 -11.66 -15.95 9.55
N LEU A 138 -11.22 -15.65 8.31
CA LEU A 138 -10.22 -14.64 8.05
C LEU A 138 -10.84 -13.24 8.05
N PRO A 139 -10.24 -12.23 8.70
CA PRO A 139 -10.77 -10.88 8.72
C PRO A 139 -10.68 -10.23 7.33
N VAL A 140 -11.68 -9.42 7.01
CA VAL A 140 -11.72 -8.58 5.81
C VAL A 140 -11.95 -7.13 6.18
N GLY A 141 -11.28 -6.24 5.46
CA GLY A 141 -11.37 -4.80 5.65
C GLY A 141 -11.94 -4.09 4.43
N MET A 142 -12.60 -2.98 4.69
CA MET A 142 -12.98 -1.99 3.68
C MET A 142 -12.13 -0.74 3.89
N GLU A 143 -11.50 -0.26 2.84
CA GLU A 143 -10.80 1.01 2.86
C GLU A 143 -11.74 2.13 2.42
N LEU A 144 -11.69 3.21 3.18
CA LEU A 144 -12.22 4.51 2.79
C LEU A 144 -11.05 5.38 2.36
N SER A 145 -11.14 5.97 1.18
CA SER A 145 -10.13 6.88 0.64
C SER A 145 -10.71 8.28 0.51
N GLY A 146 -10.05 9.28 1.10
CA GLY A 146 -10.47 10.68 1.12
C GLY A 146 -9.63 11.57 0.20
N LEU A 147 -9.84 12.89 0.27
CA LEU A 147 -8.98 13.88 -0.38
C LEU A 147 -7.78 14.22 0.50
N ALA A 148 -6.67 14.59 -0.12
CA ALA A 148 -5.46 14.99 0.59
C ALA A 148 -5.75 16.15 1.57
N GLY A 149 -5.33 15.99 2.82
CA GLY A 149 -5.55 16.97 3.90
C GLY A 149 -6.92 16.88 4.59
N GLU A 150 -7.79 15.91 4.19
CA GLU A 150 -9.10 15.68 4.83
C GLU A 150 -9.07 14.50 5.82
N ASP A 151 -7.96 14.28 6.51
CA ASP A 151 -7.78 13.15 7.43
C ASP A 151 -8.84 13.12 8.53
N GLU A 152 -9.11 14.26 9.19
CA GLU A 152 -10.13 14.35 10.26
C GLU A 152 -11.54 14.01 9.76
N LYS A 153 -11.89 14.49 8.56
CA LYS A 153 -13.17 14.17 7.92
C LYS A 153 -13.30 12.68 7.64
N LEU A 154 -12.21 12.08 7.14
CA LEU A 154 -12.18 10.64 6.88
C LEU A 154 -12.29 9.81 8.15
N LEU A 155 -11.62 10.21 9.24
CA LEU A 155 -11.76 9.58 10.55
C LEU A 155 -13.20 9.67 11.08
N GLY A 156 -13.83 10.86 10.99
CA GLY A 156 -15.22 11.02 11.37
C GLY A 156 -16.18 10.13 10.57
N LEU A 157 -15.96 10.01 9.26
CA LEU A 157 -16.72 9.11 8.40
C LEU A 157 -16.49 7.64 8.80
N GLY A 158 -15.24 7.27 9.09
CA GLY A 158 -14.87 5.94 9.55
C GLY A 158 -15.59 5.54 10.84
N MET A 159 -15.62 6.43 11.82
CA MET A 159 -16.37 6.21 13.07
C MET A 159 -17.86 5.98 12.82
N ALA A 160 -18.48 6.71 11.88
CA ALA A 160 -19.87 6.53 11.52
C ALA A 160 -20.12 5.15 10.86
N VAL A 161 -19.21 4.72 9.96
CA VAL A 161 -19.31 3.40 9.32
C VAL A 161 -19.08 2.28 10.33
N GLU A 162 -18.08 2.42 11.22
CA GLU A 162 -17.79 1.43 12.27
C GLU A 162 -18.99 1.25 13.22
N ALA A 163 -19.68 2.34 13.56
CA ALA A 163 -20.90 2.28 14.37
C ALA A 163 -22.03 1.47 13.70
N ILE A 164 -22.08 1.44 12.37
CA ILE A 164 -23.07 0.66 11.59
C ILE A 164 -22.64 -0.80 11.51
N VAL A 165 -21.38 -1.07 11.26
CA VAL A 165 -20.84 -2.43 11.11
C VAL A 165 -20.84 -3.18 12.45
N GLY A 166 -20.55 -2.45 13.53
CA GLY A 166 -20.41 -3.01 14.87
C GLY A 166 -19.06 -3.71 15.10
N PRO A 167 -18.79 -4.13 16.35
CA PRO A 167 -17.53 -4.77 16.71
C PRO A 167 -17.43 -6.19 16.14
N LEU A 168 -16.26 -6.52 15.60
CA LEU A 168 -15.95 -7.92 15.26
C LEU A 168 -15.50 -8.70 16.50
N PRO A 169 -15.68 -10.04 16.51
CA PRO A 169 -15.17 -10.87 17.58
C PRO A 169 -13.63 -10.77 17.64
N PRO A 170 -13.03 -10.86 18.84
CA PRO A 170 -11.58 -10.88 18.96
C PRO A 170 -11.01 -12.14 18.27
N PRO A 171 -9.77 -12.09 17.79
CA PRO A 171 -9.13 -13.26 17.20
C PRO A 171 -9.07 -14.41 18.20
N PRO A 172 -9.20 -15.68 17.74
CA PRO A 172 -9.05 -16.82 18.61
C PRO A 172 -7.68 -16.80 19.27
N ARG A 173 -7.64 -16.99 20.60
CA ARG A 173 -6.35 -17.08 21.31
C ARG A 173 -5.64 -18.34 20.82
N SER A 174 -4.41 -18.19 20.31
CA SER A 174 -3.53 -19.35 20.08
C SER A 174 -3.31 -20.06 21.43
N ARG A 175 -3.62 -21.33 21.46
CA ARG A 175 -3.25 -22.20 22.60
C ARG A 175 -1.79 -22.55 22.54
#